data_a7b949dcbf3e8b20a8e69af04e189b24
#
_entry.id   a7b949dcbf3e8b20a8e69af04e189b24
#
_cell.length_a   1.000
_cell.length_b   1.000
_cell.length_c   1.000
_cell.angle_alpha   90.00
_cell.angle_beta   90.00
_cell.angle_gamma   90.00
#
_symmetry.space_group_name_H-M   'P 1'
#
loop_
_entity.id
_entity.type
_entity.pdbx_description
1 polymer ?
#
loop_
_entity_poly.entity_id
_entity_poly.type
_entity_poly.pdbx_seq_one_letter_code
_entity_poly.pdbx_strand_id
1 'polypeptide(L)'
;VLLKIHHAAIDVEHHNEITALLHDISPDSPPPAPPEPWFPEDAPGSVNLLVRAGFNVATFPLRMAQPLARSWSTLKSAARTFVGEFLGRPHEFPMTRFNTEVSPHRVFETRRFALKDFKAIRRLAPGATVNDAVLAVCAGGLRRYLDQQAELPDDSLVAATPIAVRARDGKEGAEEGQPSFSWVRLELGTDIADPVERLVAIQATSSSSDIVARAVSARELVDLAEHAPSAAIAATSKMLRSASALLGDWVPLANCAIANVPGPQVPLYLQGARLTYLSAIMPISDGMGLVFSVTSYNDMMIISFTACYEQLPDPQVFAQCLRDSFQEYLALARPAARRKARAPAGKAARLAAVATPKPPRRKPVARVAAH
;
A
#
# COMPACT_ATOMS: atom_id res chain seq x y z
N VAL A 1 -11.93 -16.08 -5.08
CA VAL A 1 -11.71 -16.60 -3.71
C VAL A 1 -11.46 -15.41 -2.78
N LEU A 2 -12.03 -15.41 -1.60
CA LEU A 2 -11.77 -14.44 -0.52
C LEU A 2 -11.15 -15.21 0.65
N LEU A 3 -9.98 -14.75 1.08
CA LEU A 3 -9.26 -15.30 2.22
C LEU A 3 -9.22 -14.23 3.32
N LYS A 4 -9.70 -14.56 4.54
CA LYS A 4 -9.64 -13.69 5.71
C LYS A 4 -8.84 -14.38 6.80
N ILE A 5 -7.71 -13.78 7.16
CA ILE A 5 -6.81 -14.32 8.18
C ILE A 5 -6.58 -13.25 9.24
N HIS A 6 -6.62 -13.64 10.51
CA HIS A 6 -6.28 -12.74 11.62
C HIS A 6 -4.76 -12.62 11.75
N HIS A 7 -4.24 -11.42 12.02
CA HIS A 7 -2.79 -11.18 12.17
C HIS A 7 -2.13 -11.99 13.30
N ALA A 8 -2.90 -12.53 14.26
CA ALA A 8 -2.37 -13.44 15.26
C ALA A 8 -1.98 -14.82 14.69
N ALA A 9 -2.49 -15.18 13.51
CA ALA A 9 -2.21 -16.45 12.85
C ALA A 9 -1.17 -16.34 11.74
N ILE A 10 -0.81 -15.12 11.32
CA ILE A 10 0.12 -14.89 10.22
C ILE A 10 0.85 -13.57 10.44
N ASP A 11 2.15 -13.58 10.29
CA ASP A 11 2.97 -12.39 10.22
C ASP A 11 2.83 -11.70 8.85
N VAL A 12 2.95 -10.38 8.84
CA VAL A 12 2.92 -9.58 7.60
C VAL A 12 4.04 -9.99 6.65
N GLU A 13 5.17 -10.44 7.18
CA GLU A 13 6.33 -10.90 6.39
C GLU A 13 6.06 -12.22 5.67
N HIS A 14 5.24 -13.12 6.26
CA HIS A 14 4.98 -14.47 5.76
C HIS A 14 3.67 -14.64 4.98
N HIS A 15 2.91 -13.55 4.74
CA HIS A 15 1.63 -13.69 4.04
C HIS A 15 1.76 -14.19 2.59
N ASN A 16 2.91 -13.96 1.93
CA ASN A 16 3.21 -14.52 0.61
C ASN A 16 3.35 -16.03 0.64
N GLU A 17 3.82 -16.60 1.75
CA GLU A 17 3.98 -18.03 1.93
C GLU A 17 2.62 -18.74 1.95
N ILE A 18 1.61 -18.17 2.62
CA ILE A 18 0.25 -18.73 2.60
C ILE A 18 -0.32 -18.69 1.18
N THR A 19 -0.08 -17.62 0.44
CA THR A 19 -0.52 -17.55 -0.96
C THR A 19 0.19 -18.64 -1.79
N ALA A 20 1.48 -18.87 -1.56
CA ALA A 20 2.22 -19.93 -2.21
C ALA A 20 1.75 -21.34 -1.82
N LEU A 21 1.43 -21.55 -0.53
CA LEU A 21 0.93 -22.85 -0.02
C LEU A 21 -0.47 -23.20 -0.55
N LEU A 22 -1.29 -22.19 -0.85
CA LEU A 22 -2.67 -22.41 -1.32
C LEU A 22 -2.77 -22.54 -2.85
N HIS A 23 -1.70 -22.28 -3.58
CA HIS A 23 -1.73 -22.22 -5.04
C HIS A 23 -0.62 -23.09 -5.63
N ASP A 24 -0.90 -23.63 -6.80
CA ASP A 24 0.05 -24.35 -7.62
C ASP A 24 0.73 -23.43 -8.64
N ILE A 25 1.88 -23.84 -9.14
CA ILE A 25 2.60 -23.17 -10.24
C ILE A 25 2.22 -23.73 -11.61
N SER A 26 1.45 -24.82 -11.64
CA SER A 26 0.97 -25.49 -12.86
C SER A 26 -0.54 -25.74 -12.77
N PRO A 27 -1.28 -25.64 -13.88
CA PRO A 27 -2.70 -26.00 -13.91
C PRO A 27 -2.98 -27.49 -13.68
N ASP A 28 -1.97 -28.34 -13.97
CA ASP A 28 -2.06 -29.81 -13.95
C ASP A 28 -1.36 -30.41 -12.72
N SER A 29 -1.20 -29.65 -11.64
CA SER A 29 -0.59 -30.15 -10.41
C SER A 29 -1.39 -31.32 -9.84
N PRO A 30 -0.72 -32.41 -9.42
CA PRO A 30 -1.41 -33.52 -8.77
C PRO A 30 -2.01 -33.07 -7.44
N PRO A 31 -3.10 -33.67 -7.00
CA PRO A 31 -3.67 -33.38 -5.69
C PRO A 31 -2.64 -33.62 -4.59
N PRO A 32 -2.59 -32.78 -3.55
CA PRO A 32 -1.65 -32.97 -2.45
C PRO A 32 -1.88 -34.31 -1.77
N ALA A 33 -0.82 -34.88 -1.21
CA ALA A 33 -0.93 -36.08 -0.38
C ALA A 33 -1.92 -35.84 0.78
N PRO A 34 -2.66 -36.87 1.22
CA PRO A 34 -3.53 -36.73 2.38
C PRO A 34 -2.72 -36.20 3.57
N PRO A 35 -3.27 -35.21 4.31
CA PRO A 35 -2.58 -34.68 5.48
C PRO A 35 -2.33 -35.79 6.51
N GLU A 36 -1.21 -35.73 7.21
CA GLU A 36 -0.97 -36.60 8.36
C GLU A 36 -2.06 -36.36 9.42
N PRO A 37 -2.47 -37.41 10.15
CA PRO A 37 -3.44 -37.25 11.21
C PRO A 37 -2.95 -36.25 12.24
N TRP A 38 -3.66 -35.14 12.37
CA TRP A 38 -3.36 -34.11 13.35
C TRP A 38 -4.24 -34.26 14.57
N PHE A 39 -3.61 -34.40 15.73
CA PHE A 39 -4.28 -34.47 17.01
C PHE A 39 -4.04 -33.15 17.74
N PRO A 40 -5.07 -32.32 17.99
CA PRO A 40 -4.90 -31.10 18.73
C PRO A 40 -4.43 -31.39 20.15
N GLU A 41 -3.47 -30.61 20.64
CA GLU A 41 -3.12 -30.61 22.05
C GLU A 41 -4.31 -30.14 22.89
N ASP A 42 -4.50 -30.72 24.08
CA ASP A 42 -5.54 -30.28 25.00
C ASP A 42 -5.35 -28.82 25.38
N ALA A 43 -6.43 -28.05 25.38
CA ALA A 43 -6.37 -26.65 25.81
C ALA A 43 -5.81 -26.56 27.24
N PRO A 44 -4.78 -25.74 27.49
CA PRO A 44 -4.18 -25.64 28.82
C PRO A 44 -5.23 -25.18 29.83
N GLY A 45 -5.40 -25.94 30.91
CA GLY A 45 -6.31 -25.59 31.97
C GLY A 45 -5.97 -24.27 32.65
N SER A 46 -6.97 -23.59 33.21
CA SER A 46 -6.84 -22.26 33.85
C SER A 46 -5.70 -22.19 34.90
N VAL A 47 -5.47 -23.28 35.65
CA VAL A 47 -4.38 -23.35 36.63
C VAL A 47 -3.03 -23.36 35.95
N ASN A 48 -2.87 -24.12 34.86
CA ASN A 48 -1.63 -24.13 34.07
C ASN A 48 -1.34 -22.75 33.43
N LEU A 49 -2.37 -22.08 32.96
CA LEU A 49 -2.24 -20.69 32.45
C LEU A 49 -1.79 -19.71 33.54
N LEU A 50 -2.38 -19.81 34.74
CA LEU A 50 -2.00 -18.99 35.89
C LEU A 50 -0.55 -19.23 36.35
N VAL A 51 -0.13 -20.50 36.42
CA VAL A 51 1.23 -20.90 36.79
C VAL A 51 2.24 -20.37 35.75
N ARG A 52 1.96 -20.56 34.46
CA ARG A 52 2.79 -20.04 33.36
C ARG A 52 2.85 -18.51 33.37
N ALA A 53 1.72 -17.84 33.60
CA ALA A 53 1.68 -16.37 33.70
C ALA A 53 2.50 -15.88 34.92
N GLY A 54 2.34 -16.50 36.08
CA GLY A 54 3.10 -16.18 37.30
C GLY A 54 4.59 -16.38 37.10
N PHE A 55 5.02 -17.48 36.50
CA PHE A 55 6.42 -17.77 36.20
C PHE A 55 6.99 -16.77 35.18
N ASN A 56 6.23 -16.41 34.13
CA ASN A 56 6.64 -15.43 33.13
C ASN A 56 6.80 -14.03 33.76
N VAL A 57 5.89 -13.61 34.63
CA VAL A 57 5.98 -12.33 35.35
C VAL A 57 7.18 -12.31 36.29
N ALA A 58 7.40 -13.39 37.04
CA ALA A 58 8.52 -13.49 37.99
C ALA A 58 9.89 -13.50 37.29
N THR A 59 10.00 -14.14 36.14
CA THR A 59 11.24 -14.24 35.36
C THR A 59 11.47 -13.07 34.41
N PHE A 60 10.46 -12.22 34.19
CA PHE A 60 10.50 -11.08 33.29
C PHE A 60 11.67 -10.11 33.55
N PRO A 61 11.92 -9.65 34.80
CA PRO A 61 13.04 -8.74 35.05
C PRO A 61 14.42 -9.32 34.68
N LEU A 62 14.61 -10.63 34.91
CA LEU A 62 15.84 -11.34 34.55
C LEU A 62 16.00 -11.50 33.03
N ARG A 63 14.90 -11.84 32.31
CA ARG A 63 14.91 -12.00 30.86
C ARG A 63 15.11 -10.66 30.14
N MET A 64 14.60 -9.56 30.72
CA MET A 64 14.71 -8.23 30.14
C MET A 64 15.99 -7.47 30.52
N ALA A 65 16.70 -7.92 31.54
CA ALA A 65 17.91 -7.22 32.01
C ALA A 65 18.98 -7.07 30.91
N GLN A 66 19.27 -8.11 30.16
CA GLN A 66 20.26 -8.07 29.07
C GLN A 66 19.75 -7.29 27.82
N PRO A 67 18.55 -7.53 27.27
CA PRO A 67 18.02 -6.73 26.17
C PRO A 67 17.91 -5.24 26.52
N LEU A 68 17.39 -4.90 27.71
CA LEU A 68 17.29 -3.51 28.16
C LEU A 68 18.65 -2.84 28.32
N ALA A 69 19.64 -3.55 28.88
CA ALA A 69 20.99 -2.99 29.04
C ALA A 69 21.68 -2.73 27.69
N ARG A 70 21.47 -3.63 26.70
CA ARG A 70 22.05 -3.49 25.36
C ARG A 70 21.34 -2.41 24.53
N SER A 71 20.02 -2.26 24.70
CA SER A 71 19.19 -1.34 23.93
C SER A 71 18.87 -0.04 24.67
N TRP A 72 19.49 0.21 25.85
CA TRP A 72 19.12 1.37 26.69
C TRP A 72 19.32 2.73 26.00
N SER A 73 20.41 2.89 25.25
CA SER A 73 20.66 4.11 24.48
C SER A 73 19.64 4.28 23.34
N THR A 74 19.32 3.18 22.66
CA THR A 74 18.35 3.14 21.55
C THR A 74 16.93 3.31 22.08
N LEU A 75 16.57 2.67 23.18
CA LEU A 75 15.29 2.84 23.85
C LEU A 75 15.07 4.30 24.28
N LYS A 76 16.10 4.96 24.79
CA LYS A 76 16.05 6.38 25.19
C LYS A 76 15.89 7.31 23.98
N SER A 77 16.55 7.03 22.86
CA SER A 77 16.38 7.77 21.61
C SER A 77 15.02 7.49 21.00
N ALA A 78 14.63 6.22 20.91
CA ALA A 78 13.33 5.81 20.38
C ALA A 78 12.15 6.34 21.23
N ALA A 79 12.25 6.31 22.55
CA ALA A 79 11.26 6.91 23.44
C ALA A 79 11.17 8.43 23.25
N ARG A 80 12.30 9.13 23.07
CA ARG A 80 12.32 10.57 22.79
C ARG A 80 11.70 10.88 21.43
N THR A 81 12.03 10.10 20.40
CA THR A 81 11.46 10.22 19.07
C THR A 81 9.96 9.93 19.11
N PHE A 82 9.54 8.84 19.79
CA PHE A 82 8.14 8.49 19.96
C PHE A 82 7.36 9.57 20.73
N VAL A 83 7.86 10.02 21.87
CA VAL A 83 7.24 11.09 22.65
C VAL A 83 7.22 12.40 21.86
N GLY A 84 8.30 12.74 21.17
CA GLY A 84 8.38 13.95 20.33
C GLY A 84 7.45 13.91 19.13
N GLU A 85 7.35 12.76 18.47
CA GLU A 85 6.49 12.60 17.28
C GLU A 85 5.01 12.38 17.64
N PHE A 86 4.71 11.65 18.73
CA PHE A 86 3.34 11.28 19.08
C PHE A 86 2.69 12.18 20.16
N LEU A 87 3.47 12.81 21.04
CA LEU A 87 2.93 13.63 22.13
C LEU A 87 3.38 15.10 22.05
N GLY A 88 4.42 15.41 21.26
CA GLY A 88 5.05 16.72 21.25
C GLY A 88 4.46 17.75 20.28
N ARG A 89 3.75 17.32 19.25
CA ARG A 89 3.20 18.22 18.21
C ARG A 89 1.85 17.70 17.71
N PRO A 90 0.75 18.18 18.27
CA PRO A 90 -0.56 17.97 17.66
C PRO A 90 -0.55 18.67 16.28
N HIS A 91 -0.88 17.96 15.22
CA HIS A 91 -1.16 18.47 13.88
C HIS A 91 0.06 18.95 13.05
N GLU A 92 1.04 18.07 12.80
CA GLU A 92 2.08 18.32 11.79
C GLU A 92 1.59 18.11 10.34
N PHE A 93 0.33 17.75 10.14
CA PHE A 93 -0.26 17.55 8.81
C PHE A 93 -1.73 17.98 8.80
N PRO A 94 -2.28 18.37 7.64
CA PRO A 94 -3.64 18.87 7.55
C PRO A 94 -4.64 17.74 7.80
N MET A 95 -5.71 18.06 8.54
CA MET A 95 -6.82 17.13 8.75
C MET A 95 -7.72 17.10 7.52
N THR A 96 -8.13 15.90 7.15
CA THR A 96 -9.04 15.67 6.03
C THR A 96 -10.26 14.87 6.47
N ARG A 97 -11.22 14.66 5.56
CA ARG A 97 -12.38 13.79 5.80
C ARG A 97 -11.98 12.37 6.22
N PHE A 98 -10.79 11.90 5.84
CA PHE A 98 -10.29 10.56 6.19
C PHE A 98 -9.76 10.45 7.62
N ASN A 99 -9.68 11.55 8.34
CA ASN A 99 -9.12 11.61 9.70
C ASN A 99 -10.19 11.70 10.78
N THR A 100 -11.42 11.33 10.48
CA THR A 100 -12.53 11.30 11.41
C THR A 100 -12.81 9.89 11.93
N GLU A 101 -13.79 9.76 12.81
CA GLU A 101 -14.30 8.47 13.29
C GLU A 101 -14.88 7.65 12.14
N VAL A 102 -14.67 6.31 12.15
CA VAL A 102 -15.13 5.42 11.09
C VAL A 102 -16.35 4.63 11.51
N SER A 103 -17.34 4.52 10.63
CA SER A 103 -18.52 3.64 10.79
C SER A 103 -18.16 2.18 10.48
N PRO A 104 -19.07 1.22 10.70
CA PRO A 104 -18.88 -0.16 10.24
C PRO A 104 -18.92 -0.35 8.71
N HIS A 105 -19.40 0.63 7.94
CA HIS A 105 -19.57 0.51 6.50
C HIS A 105 -18.25 0.73 5.77
N ARG A 106 -17.92 -0.19 4.88
CA ARG A 106 -16.68 -0.18 4.11
C ARG A 106 -16.96 -0.11 2.63
N VAL A 107 -16.11 0.63 1.92
CA VAL A 107 -16.00 0.59 0.47
C VAL A 107 -14.64 0.04 0.07
N PHE A 108 -14.62 -0.64 -1.05
CA PHE A 108 -13.41 -1.23 -1.62
C PHE A 108 -13.44 -1.08 -3.13
N GLU A 109 -12.33 -0.65 -3.71
CA GLU A 109 -12.12 -0.60 -5.15
C GLU A 109 -10.68 -0.98 -5.49
N THR A 110 -10.48 -1.42 -6.73
CA THR A 110 -9.17 -1.85 -7.23
C THR A 110 -8.93 -1.37 -8.65
N ARG A 111 -7.68 -1.04 -8.94
CA ARG A 111 -7.21 -0.72 -10.30
C ARG A 111 -5.96 -1.51 -10.61
N ARG A 112 -5.89 -2.01 -11.84
CA ARG A 112 -4.78 -2.82 -12.35
C ARG A 112 -3.99 -2.03 -13.36
N PHE A 113 -2.67 -2.09 -13.24
CA PHE A 113 -1.71 -1.38 -14.08
C PHE A 113 -0.59 -2.33 -14.48
N ALA A 114 0.11 -2.07 -15.57
CA ALA A 114 1.28 -2.86 -15.92
C ALA A 114 2.50 -2.41 -15.10
N LEU A 115 3.22 -3.35 -14.47
CA LEU A 115 4.43 -3.06 -13.68
C LEU A 115 5.50 -2.32 -14.52
N LYS A 116 5.61 -2.64 -15.80
CA LYS A 116 6.52 -1.97 -16.75
C LYS A 116 6.27 -0.46 -16.86
N ASP A 117 5.02 -0.02 -16.69
CA ASP A 117 4.66 1.38 -16.79
C ASP A 117 5.10 2.14 -15.52
N PHE A 118 5.01 1.54 -14.34
CA PHE A 118 5.61 2.09 -13.11
C PHE A 118 7.14 2.15 -13.20
N LYS A 119 7.78 1.12 -13.82
CA LYS A 119 9.22 1.15 -14.13
C LYS A 119 9.60 2.27 -15.12
N ALA A 120 8.66 2.75 -15.93
CA ALA A 120 8.86 3.91 -16.80
C ALA A 120 8.66 5.22 -16.02
N ILE A 121 7.60 5.32 -15.20
CA ILE A 121 7.27 6.49 -14.38
C ILE A 121 8.41 6.86 -13.44
N ARG A 122 9.00 5.90 -12.71
CA ARG A 122 10.11 6.17 -11.78
C ARG A 122 11.32 6.86 -12.44
N ARG A 123 11.51 6.70 -13.77
CA ARG A 123 12.61 7.31 -14.50
C ARG A 123 12.44 8.82 -14.70
N LEU A 124 11.28 9.39 -14.37
CA LEU A 124 11.05 10.82 -14.40
C LEU A 124 11.83 11.57 -13.32
N ALA A 125 12.17 10.87 -12.21
CA ALA A 125 13.01 11.42 -11.15
C ALA A 125 14.27 10.55 -10.98
N PRO A 126 15.48 11.13 -10.99
CA PRO A 126 16.73 10.40 -10.76
C PRO A 126 16.73 9.71 -9.38
N GLY A 127 17.04 8.42 -9.34
CA GLY A 127 17.09 7.66 -8.09
C GLY A 127 15.75 7.14 -7.57
N ALA A 128 14.62 7.53 -8.18
CA ALA A 128 13.31 7.08 -7.73
C ALA A 128 13.12 5.58 -7.91
N THR A 129 12.47 4.97 -6.94
CA THR A 129 12.09 3.56 -6.90
C THR A 129 10.71 3.32 -7.52
N VAL A 130 10.32 2.07 -7.72
CA VAL A 130 8.94 1.73 -8.10
C VAL A 130 7.96 2.13 -7.00
N ASN A 131 8.37 2.01 -5.73
CA ASN A 131 7.56 2.43 -4.59
C ASN A 131 7.27 3.94 -4.63
N ASP A 132 8.27 4.78 -4.91
CA ASP A 132 8.08 6.22 -5.04
C ASP A 132 7.09 6.56 -6.16
N ALA A 133 7.16 5.85 -7.29
CA ALA A 133 6.20 6.01 -8.38
C ALA A 133 4.77 5.61 -7.98
N VAL A 134 4.62 4.57 -7.14
CA VAL A 134 3.32 4.18 -6.58
C VAL A 134 2.79 5.25 -5.64
N LEU A 135 3.61 5.72 -4.71
CA LEU A 135 3.26 6.81 -3.78
C LEU A 135 2.84 8.06 -4.54
N ALA A 136 3.58 8.43 -5.59
CA ALA A 136 3.27 9.58 -6.43
C ALA A 136 1.92 9.45 -7.16
N VAL A 137 1.59 8.25 -7.66
CA VAL A 137 0.28 7.98 -8.28
C VAL A 137 -0.85 8.07 -7.26
N CYS A 138 -0.66 7.50 -6.06
CA CYS A 138 -1.64 7.61 -4.97
C CYS A 138 -1.83 9.06 -4.53
N ALA A 139 -0.73 9.80 -4.36
CA ALA A 139 -0.74 11.22 -4.02
C ALA A 139 -1.49 12.07 -5.04
N GLY A 140 -1.22 11.84 -6.34
CA GLY A 140 -1.92 12.53 -7.42
C GLY A 140 -3.41 12.19 -7.48
N GLY A 141 -3.78 10.94 -7.14
CA GLY A 141 -5.18 10.53 -7.01
C GLY A 141 -5.89 11.23 -5.85
N LEU A 142 -5.25 11.29 -4.68
CA LEU A 142 -5.74 12.01 -3.50
C LEU A 142 -5.91 13.50 -3.78
N ARG A 143 -4.87 14.15 -4.34
CA ARG A 143 -4.93 15.55 -4.72
C ARG A 143 -6.13 15.83 -5.64
N ARG A 144 -6.29 15.07 -6.71
CA ARG A 144 -7.39 15.24 -7.68
C ARG A 144 -8.76 15.06 -7.04
N TYR A 145 -8.90 14.08 -6.18
CA TYR A 145 -10.17 13.79 -5.52
C TYR A 145 -10.54 14.92 -4.54
N LEU A 146 -9.60 15.30 -3.66
CA LEU A 146 -9.85 16.37 -2.69
C LEU A 146 -10.06 17.73 -3.35
N ASP A 147 -9.36 18.01 -4.46
CA ASP A 147 -9.57 19.21 -5.27
C ASP A 147 -10.99 19.24 -5.88
N GLN A 148 -11.47 18.12 -6.42
CA GLN A 148 -12.85 18.01 -6.92
C GLN A 148 -13.92 18.20 -5.83
N GLN A 149 -13.58 17.86 -4.59
CA GLN A 149 -14.46 18.07 -3.43
C GLN A 149 -14.31 19.48 -2.81
N ALA A 150 -13.40 20.30 -3.34
CA ALA A 150 -13.01 21.58 -2.74
C ALA A 150 -12.49 21.46 -1.29
N GLU A 151 -11.80 20.34 -1.00
CA GLU A 151 -11.25 20.00 0.33
C GLU A 151 -9.73 19.76 0.28
N LEU A 152 -9.05 20.11 -0.82
CA LEU A 152 -7.62 19.96 -0.90
C LEU A 152 -6.92 20.95 0.04
N PRO A 153 -6.14 20.47 1.03
CA PRO A 153 -5.39 21.36 1.92
C PRO A 153 -4.24 22.06 1.19
N ASP A 154 -3.81 23.20 1.73
CA ASP A 154 -2.63 23.92 1.25
C ASP A 154 -1.32 23.19 1.59
N ASP A 155 -1.31 22.43 2.68
CA ASP A 155 -0.16 21.62 3.12
C ASP A 155 -0.24 20.19 2.58
N SER A 156 0.94 19.54 2.50
CA SER A 156 1.05 18.15 2.05
C SER A 156 0.34 17.17 2.98
N LEU A 157 -0.37 16.21 2.41
CA LEU A 157 -0.85 15.04 3.14
C LEU A 157 0.31 14.11 3.50
N VAL A 158 0.15 13.41 4.61
CA VAL A 158 1.10 12.42 5.12
C VAL A 158 0.52 11.02 5.02
N ALA A 159 1.30 10.08 4.50
CA ALA A 159 0.97 8.65 4.52
C ALA A 159 1.83 7.88 5.53
N ALA A 160 1.24 6.91 6.21
CA ALA A 160 1.97 5.84 6.85
C ALA A 160 2.32 4.78 5.80
N THR A 161 3.61 4.45 5.65
CA THR A 161 4.06 3.46 4.65
C THR A 161 5.15 2.57 5.22
N PRO A 162 5.18 1.27 4.89
CA PRO A 162 6.27 0.39 5.28
C PRO A 162 7.50 0.65 4.42
N ILE A 163 8.66 0.81 5.06
CA ILE A 163 9.96 0.89 4.39
C ILE A 163 10.79 -0.33 4.79
N ALA A 164 11.44 -0.94 3.80
CA ALA A 164 12.36 -2.05 4.03
C ALA A 164 13.63 -1.54 4.72
N VAL A 165 13.91 -2.07 5.91
CA VAL A 165 15.11 -1.79 6.68
C VAL A 165 16.05 -2.99 6.52
N ARG A 166 17.24 -2.76 5.98
CA ARG A 166 18.29 -3.79 6.00
C ARG A 166 18.89 -3.85 7.40
N ALA A 167 18.89 -5.05 8.01
CA ALA A 167 19.60 -5.27 9.26
C ALA A 167 21.06 -4.87 9.08
N ARG A 168 21.54 -3.95 9.89
CA ARG A 168 22.86 -3.33 9.74
C ARG A 168 24.00 -4.15 10.36
N ASP A 169 23.70 -5.15 11.17
CA ASP A 169 24.74 -5.97 11.83
C ASP A 169 24.35 -7.44 11.82
N GLY A 170 25.30 -8.27 11.34
CA GLY A 170 25.24 -9.71 11.33
C GLY A 170 25.08 -10.29 12.76
N LYS A 171 23.83 -10.42 13.19
CA LYS A 171 23.52 -11.34 14.28
C LYS A 171 23.39 -12.72 13.67
N GLU A 172 24.32 -13.59 14.08
CA GLU A 172 24.20 -15.05 13.90
C GLU A 172 22.82 -15.48 14.41
N GLY A 173 21.94 -15.93 13.50
CA GLY A 173 20.58 -16.41 13.81
C GLY A 173 19.43 -15.73 13.08
N ALA A 174 19.63 -14.61 12.39
CA ALA A 174 18.65 -14.13 11.42
C ALA A 174 18.89 -14.91 10.10
N GLU A 175 17.87 -15.56 9.58
CA GLU A 175 17.95 -16.17 8.24
C GLU A 175 18.38 -15.09 7.26
N GLU A 176 19.54 -15.33 6.62
CA GLU A 176 20.13 -14.42 5.64
C GLU A 176 19.11 -14.14 4.53
N GLY A 177 18.58 -12.93 4.46
CA GLY A 177 17.98 -12.45 3.24
C GLY A 177 16.59 -11.84 3.25
N GLN A 178 15.83 -11.84 4.35
CA GLN A 178 14.50 -11.21 4.34
C GLN A 178 14.58 -9.74 4.78
N PRO A 179 14.06 -8.78 3.99
CA PRO A 179 14.01 -7.39 4.40
C PRO A 179 12.95 -7.22 5.50
N SER A 180 13.36 -6.75 6.66
CA SER A 180 12.43 -6.31 7.71
C SER A 180 11.77 -5.01 7.32
N PHE A 181 10.46 -4.85 7.58
CA PHE A 181 9.71 -3.65 7.29
C PHE A 181 9.43 -2.84 8.56
N SER A 182 9.53 -1.54 8.45
CA SER A 182 9.13 -0.62 9.51
C SER A 182 8.21 0.46 8.96
N TRP A 183 7.18 0.82 9.73
CA TRP A 183 6.23 1.87 9.35
C TRP A 183 6.82 3.25 9.63
N VAL A 184 6.78 4.10 8.63
CA VAL A 184 7.22 5.49 8.72
C VAL A 184 6.16 6.42 8.16
N ARG A 185 6.20 7.68 8.61
CA ARG A 185 5.39 8.77 8.08
C ARG A 185 6.15 9.44 6.94
N LEU A 186 5.48 9.65 5.81
CA LEU A 186 6.06 10.23 4.62
C LEU A 186 5.10 11.24 3.99
N GLU A 187 5.60 12.43 3.70
CA GLU A 187 4.85 13.45 2.95
C GLU A 187 4.60 13.01 1.51
N LEU A 188 3.39 13.21 1.04
CA LEU A 188 2.94 12.81 -0.29
C LEU A 188 3.11 13.92 -1.35
N GLY A 189 3.47 15.15 -0.95
CA GLY A 189 3.58 16.29 -1.86
C GLY A 189 2.25 16.62 -2.55
N THR A 190 1.13 16.45 -1.85
CA THR A 190 -0.20 16.73 -2.44
C THR A 190 -0.46 18.20 -2.66
N ASP A 191 0.28 19.10 -2.01
CA ASP A 191 0.36 20.54 -2.24
C ASP A 191 1.02 20.87 -3.58
N ILE A 192 1.95 20.05 -4.07
CA ILE A 192 2.70 20.23 -5.29
C ILE A 192 1.83 19.88 -6.51
N ALA A 193 1.56 20.84 -7.37
CA ALA A 193 0.71 20.65 -8.56
C ALA A 193 1.40 19.86 -9.67
N ASP A 194 2.69 20.12 -9.93
CA ASP A 194 3.44 19.41 -10.96
C ASP A 194 3.74 17.97 -10.56
N PRO A 195 3.36 16.96 -11.37
CA PRO A 195 3.56 15.55 -11.02
C PRO A 195 5.03 15.14 -10.95
N VAL A 196 5.93 15.74 -11.74
CA VAL A 196 7.35 15.39 -11.72
C VAL A 196 8.01 15.96 -10.47
N GLU A 197 7.72 17.22 -10.13
CA GLU A 197 8.20 17.84 -8.89
C GLU A 197 7.69 17.06 -7.66
N ARG A 198 6.44 16.64 -7.66
CA ARG A 198 5.86 15.78 -6.60
C ARG A 198 6.61 14.46 -6.47
N LEU A 199 6.92 13.76 -7.57
CA LEU A 199 7.70 12.53 -7.56
C LEU A 199 9.11 12.76 -7.00
N VAL A 200 9.76 13.87 -7.39
CA VAL A 200 11.09 14.26 -6.86
C VAL A 200 11.03 14.51 -5.36
N ALA A 201 10.01 15.23 -4.87
CA ALA A 201 9.83 15.49 -3.43
C ALA A 201 9.63 14.20 -2.64
N ILE A 202 8.77 13.28 -3.12
CA ILE A 202 8.56 11.97 -2.51
C ILE A 202 9.86 11.16 -2.47
N GLN A 203 10.62 11.11 -3.58
CA GLN A 203 11.88 10.41 -3.65
C GLN A 203 12.92 10.99 -2.66
N ALA A 204 13.02 12.31 -2.59
CA ALA A 204 13.93 12.97 -1.66
C ALA A 204 13.60 12.63 -0.19
N THR A 205 12.31 12.62 0.17
CA THR A 205 11.86 12.28 1.50
C THR A 205 12.06 10.78 1.80
N SER A 206 11.65 9.89 0.91
CA SER A 206 11.74 8.43 1.11
C SER A 206 13.18 7.92 1.21
N SER A 207 14.14 8.59 0.57
CA SER A 207 15.56 8.25 0.60
C SER A 207 16.35 8.98 1.69
N SER A 208 15.71 9.84 2.50
CA SER A 208 16.39 10.60 3.52
C SER A 208 16.94 9.72 4.65
N SER A 209 18.12 10.10 5.19
CA SER A 209 18.73 9.40 6.32
C SER A 209 17.83 9.41 7.56
N ASP A 210 17.04 10.44 7.73
CA ASP A 210 16.14 10.59 8.88
C ASP A 210 14.99 9.57 8.83
N ILE A 211 14.39 9.34 7.66
CA ILE A 211 13.36 8.31 7.48
C ILE A 211 13.93 6.92 7.76
N VAL A 212 15.12 6.63 7.27
CA VAL A 212 15.78 5.34 7.53
C VAL A 212 16.11 5.19 9.02
N ALA A 213 16.59 6.23 9.69
CA ALA A 213 16.87 6.22 11.13
C ALA A 213 15.58 6.00 11.96
N ARG A 214 14.46 6.65 11.58
CA ARG A 214 13.15 6.46 12.21
C ARG A 214 12.65 5.03 12.02
N ALA A 215 12.79 4.48 10.81
CA ALA A 215 12.40 3.11 10.52
C ALA A 215 13.18 2.09 11.37
N VAL A 216 14.50 2.26 11.54
CA VAL A 216 15.33 1.43 12.42
C VAL A 216 14.87 1.55 13.88
N SER A 217 14.67 2.77 14.39
CA SER A 217 14.23 2.99 15.77
C SER A 217 12.84 2.41 16.05
N ALA A 218 11.91 2.50 15.09
CA ALA A 218 10.57 1.91 15.21
C ALA A 218 10.65 0.38 15.27
N ARG A 219 11.51 -0.24 14.45
CA ARG A 219 11.72 -1.70 14.48
C ARG A 219 12.26 -2.17 15.82
N GLU A 220 13.26 -1.50 16.37
CA GLU A 220 13.82 -1.84 17.68
C GLU A 220 12.78 -1.76 18.80
N LEU A 221 11.80 -0.84 18.71
CA LEU A 221 10.68 -0.79 19.64
C LEU A 221 9.73 -1.98 19.48
N VAL A 222 9.47 -2.41 18.27
CA VAL A 222 8.65 -3.61 17.99
C VAL A 222 9.33 -4.85 18.52
N ASP A 223 10.62 -5.05 18.22
CA ASP A 223 11.41 -6.18 18.70
C ASP A 223 11.44 -6.23 20.25
N LEU A 224 11.49 -5.07 20.91
CA LEU A 224 11.40 -4.99 22.37
C LEU A 224 9.99 -5.34 22.86
N ALA A 225 8.94 -4.89 22.16
CA ALA A 225 7.55 -5.18 22.51
C ALA A 225 7.22 -6.68 22.38
N GLU A 226 7.82 -7.39 21.44
CA GLU A 226 7.66 -8.84 21.28
C GLU A 226 8.10 -9.63 22.51
N HIS A 227 9.09 -9.10 23.25
CA HIS A 227 9.60 -9.70 24.47
C HIS A 227 8.85 -9.23 25.72
N ALA A 228 7.94 -8.26 25.61
CA ALA A 228 7.20 -7.72 26.73
C ALA A 228 6.01 -8.62 27.11
N PRO A 229 5.65 -8.76 28.40
CA PRO A 229 4.45 -9.48 28.80
C PRO A 229 3.20 -8.84 28.16
N SER A 230 2.26 -9.66 27.68
CA SER A 230 1.01 -9.17 27.10
C SER A 230 0.23 -8.22 28.01
N ALA A 231 0.31 -8.43 29.33
CA ALA A 231 -0.28 -7.54 30.33
C ALA A 231 0.37 -6.13 30.34
N ALA A 232 1.69 -6.03 30.13
CA ALA A 232 2.38 -4.75 30.04
C ALA A 232 2.00 -4.02 28.74
N ILE A 233 1.93 -4.73 27.62
CA ILE A 233 1.48 -4.18 26.33
C ILE A 233 0.03 -3.69 26.44
N ALA A 234 -0.85 -4.49 27.05
CA ALA A 234 -2.25 -4.12 27.25
C ALA A 234 -2.40 -2.91 28.20
N ALA A 235 -1.61 -2.85 29.28
CA ALA A 235 -1.60 -1.70 30.20
C ALA A 235 -1.11 -0.42 29.49
N THR A 236 -0.02 -0.52 28.73
CA THR A 236 0.55 0.60 27.99
C THR A 236 -0.42 1.10 26.91
N SER A 237 -1.02 0.19 26.14
CA SER A 237 -2.02 0.56 25.13
C SER A 237 -3.27 1.19 25.75
N LYS A 238 -3.73 0.66 26.89
CA LYS A 238 -4.85 1.24 27.64
C LYS A 238 -4.49 2.63 28.18
N MET A 239 -3.30 2.79 28.75
CA MET A 239 -2.83 4.07 29.26
C MET A 239 -2.69 5.11 28.14
N LEU A 240 -2.15 4.73 26.99
CA LEU A 240 -2.04 5.62 25.82
C LEU A 240 -3.41 6.05 25.31
N ARG A 241 -4.36 5.12 25.22
CA ARG A 241 -5.76 5.43 24.84
C ARG A 241 -6.46 6.31 25.87
N SER A 242 -6.22 6.09 27.16
CA SER A 242 -6.77 6.95 28.22
C SER A 242 -6.14 8.34 28.23
N ALA A 243 -4.85 8.44 27.93
CA ALA A 243 -4.15 9.73 27.83
C ALA A 243 -4.66 10.53 26.60
N SER A 244 -4.85 9.87 25.45
CA SER A 244 -5.45 10.54 24.27
C SER A 244 -6.89 10.99 24.52
N ALA A 245 -7.69 10.18 25.22
CA ALA A 245 -9.06 10.54 25.59
C ALA A 245 -9.11 11.71 26.59
N LEU A 246 -8.12 11.82 27.50
CA LEU A 246 -7.98 12.94 28.45
C LEU A 246 -7.53 14.25 27.77
N LEU A 247 -6.79 14.15 26.67
CA LEU A 247 -6.32 15.29 25.88
C LEU A 247 -7.40 15.79 24.89
N GLY A 248 -8.54 15.10 24.81
CA GLY A 248 -9.72 15.55 24.07
C GLY A 248 -9.62 15.42 22.54
N ASP A 249 -8.45 15.08 22.02
CA ASP A 249 -8.24 14.97 20.58
C ASP A 249 -7.62 13.61 20.21
N TRP A 250 -8.31 12.90 19.31
CA TRP A 250 -7.71 11.81 18.57
C TRP A 250 -6.57 12.40 17.70
N VAL A 251 -5.33 12.02 17.99
CA VAL A 251 -4.21 12.42 17.15
C VAL A 251 -4.03 11.32 16.09
N PRO A 252 -4.51 11.52 14.87
CA PRO A 252 -4.29 10.57 13.80
C PRO A 252 -2.80 10.51 13.47
N LEU A 253 -2.31 9.32 13.14
CA LEU A 253 -0.90 9.10 12.83
C LEU A 253 -0.51 9.61 11.44
N ALA A 254 -1.45 9.61 10.50
CA ALA A 254 -1.31 10.01 9.11
C ALA A 254 -2.69 10.24 8.48
N ASN A 255 -2.75 10.83 7.31
CA ASN A 255 -4.01 11.00 6.57
C ASN A 255 -4.50 9.67 5.97
N CYS A 256 -3.58 8.79 5.59
CA CYS A 256 -3.88 7.47 5.07
C CYS A 256 -2.71 6.51 5.31
N ALA A 257 -2.91 5.23 5.09
CA ALA A 257 -1.81 4.28 4.99
C ALA A 257 -1.66 3.77 3.54
N ILE A 258 -0.42 3.53 3.11
CA ILE A 258 -0.11 2.97 1.80
C ILE A 258 0.84 1.79 2.00
N ALA A 259 0.28 0.58 2.03
CA ALA A 259 1.04 -0.65 2.18
C ALA A 259 1.37 -1.24 0.81
N ASN A 260 2.65 -1.32 0.48
CA ASN A 260 3.13 -1.95 -0.75
C ASN A 260 3.79 -3.28 -0.43
N VAL A 261 3.15 -4.35 -0.86
CA VAL A 261 3.60 -5.72 -0.60
C VAL A 261 3.85 -6.43 -1.93
N PRO A 262 5.11 -6.75 -2.25
CA PRO A 262 5.42 -7.49 -3.47
C PRO A 262 4.82 -8.89 -3.40
N GLY A 263 4.13 -9.31 -4.47
CA GLY A 263 3.60 -10.65 -4.63
C GLY A 263 4.37 -11.46 -5.68
N PRO A 264 3.96 -12.72 -5.88
CA PRO A 264 4.63 -13.64 -6.80
C PRO A 264 4.60 -13.13 -8.25
N GLN A 265 5.72 -13.27 -8.93
CA GLN A 265 5.88 -12.83 -10.33
C GLN A 265 5.73 -13.99 -11.34
N VAL A 266 5.19 -15.11 -10.87
CA VAL A 266 4.86 -16.29 -11.69
C VAL A 266 3.35 -16.50 -11.66
N PRO A 267 2.75 -17.05 -12.73
CA PRO A 267 1.35 -17.42 -12.72
C PRO A 267 1.08 -18.46 -11.64
N LEU A 268 0.03 -18.26 -10.87
CA LEU A 268 -0.45 -19.18 -9.84
C LEU A 268 -1.79 -19.78 -10.27
N TYR A 269 -2.06 -20.98 -9.78
CA TYR A 269 -3.26 -21.74 -10.07
C TYR A 269 -3.89 -22.26 -8.78
N LEU A 270 -5.20 -22.29 -8.71
CA LEU A 270 -5.96 -22.93 -7.65
C LEU A 270 -6.88 -23.97 -8.27
N GLN A 271 -6.59 -25.25 -8.03
CA GLN A 271 -7.31 -26.38 -8.64
C GLN A 271 -7.46 -26.23 -10.18
N GLY A 272 -6.36 -25.94 -10.85
CA GLY A 272 -6.32 -25.71 -12.30
C GLY A 272 -6.79 -24.34 -12.78
N ALA A 273 -7.50 -23.57 -11.96
CA ALA A 273 -7.95 -22.23 -12.31
C ALA A 273 -6.82 -21.20 -12.13
N ARG A 274 -6.49 -20.47 -13.20
CA ARG A 274 -5.45 -19.45 -13.17
C ARG A 274 -5.86 -18.24 -12.34
N LEU A 275 -5.01 -17.83 -11.41
CA LEU A 275 -5.14 -16.58 -10.68
C LEU A 275 -4.95 -15.40 -11.64
N THR A 276 -5.92 -14.50 -11.71
CA THR A 276 -5.87 -13.34 -12.63
C THR A 276 -5.28 -12.11 -11.99
N TYR A 277 -5.53 -11.88 -10.71
CA TYR A 277 -4.91 -10.82 -9.89
C TYR A 277 -5.08 -11.14 -8.41
N LEU A 278 -4.21 -10.58 -7.59
CA LEU A 278 -4.25 -10.63 -6.14
C LEU A 278 -4.47 -9.21 -5.60
N SER A 279 -5.33 -9.06 -4.62
CA SER A 279 -5.66 -7.78 -4.01
C SER A 279 -5.87 -7.97 -2.52
N ALA A 280 -5.32 -7.09 -1.71
CA ALA A 280 -5.52 -7.13 -0.27
C ALA A 280 -6.57 -6.09 0.17
N ILE A 281 -7.40 -6.48 1.12
CA ILE A 281 -8.34 -5.60 1.83
C ILE A 281 -7.75 -5.34 3.20
N MET A 282 -7.34 -4.11 3.45
CA MET A 282 -6.72 -3.70 4.71
C MET A 282 -7.76 -3.10 5.67
N PRO A 283 -7.63 -3.33 6.98
CA PRO A 283 -8.51 -2.69 7.95
C PRO A 283 -8.25 -1.19 8.02
N ILE A 284 -9.30 -0.43 8.26
CA ILE A 284 -9.27 0.99 8.61
C ILE A 284 -9.61 1.17 10.09
N SER A 285 -9.24 2.31 10.65
CA SER A 285 -9.48 2.67 12.05
C SER A 285 -9.86 4.15 12.17
N ASP A 286 -10.39 4.51 13.33
CA ASP A 286 -10.64 5.92 13.65
C ASP A 286 -9.37 6.75 13.44
N GLY A 287 -9.52 7.92 12.85
CA GLY A 287 -8.43 8.79 12.47
C GLY A 287 -7.65 8.38 11.21
N MET A 288 -7.91 7.20 10.64
CA MET A 288 -7.29 6.70 9.41
C MET A 288 -8.30 5.88 8.60
N GLY A 289 -9.29 6.56 8.04
CA GLY A 289 -10.42 5.97 7.33
C GLY A 289 -10.16 5.63 5.87
N LEU A 290 -8.91 5.74 5.40
CA LEU A 290 -8.47 5.35 4.06
C LEU A 290 -7.15 4.60 4.12
N VAL A 291 -7.11 3.39 3.58
CA VAL A 291 -5.91 2.57 3.47
C VAL A 291 -5.77 2.02 2.06
N PHE A 292 -4.61 2.23 1.46
CA PHE A 292 -4.24 1.62 0.20
C PHE A 292 -3.47 0.32 0.44
N SER A 293 -3.80 -0.70 -0.31
CA SER A 293 -2.97 -1.88 -0.47
C SER A 293 -2.48 -1.97 -1.92
N VAL A 294 -1.19 -2.07 -2.07
CA VAL A 294 -0.55 -2.20 -3.37
C VAL A 294 0.11 -3.57 -3.43
N THR A 295 -0.26 -4.36 -4.42
CA THR A 295 0.33 -5.69 -4.62
C THR A 295 0.84 -5.81 -6.03
N SER A 296 1.94 -6.53 -6.21
CA SER A 296 2.41 -6.91 -7.55
C SER A 296 2.14 -8.39 -7.80
N TYR A 297 1.68 -8.73 -8.99
CA TYR A 297 1.45 -10.10 -9.39
C TYR A 297 1.60 -10.26 -10.90
N ASN A 298 2.47 -11.18 -11.33
CA ASN A 298 2.62 -11.57 -12.74
C ASN A 298 2.68 -10.36 -13.69
N ASP A 299 3.68 -9.49 -13.50
CA ASP A 299 3.91 -8.25 -14.26
C ASP A 299 2.83 -7.16 -14.13
N MET A 300 1.86 -7.35 -13.24
CA MET A 300 0.84 -6.35 -12.92
C MET A 300 1.11 -5.71 -11.57
N MET A 301 0.75 -4.45 -11.46
CA MET A 301 0.63 -3.71 -10.20
C MET A 301 -0.85 -3.47 -9.93
N ILE A 302 -1.31 -3.88 -8.78
CA ILE A 302 -2.69 -3.76 -8.34
C ILE A 302 -2.71 -2.75 -7.20
N ILE A 303 -3.37 -1.61 -7.41
CA ILE A 303 -3.64 -0.61 -6.37
C ILE A 303 -5.09 -0.77 -5.95
N SER A 304 -5.30 -1.10 -4.69
CA SER A 304 -6.61 -1.22 -4.08
C SER A 304 -6.71 -0.25 -2.91
N PHE A 305 -7.90 0.15 -2.56
CA PHE A 305 -8.12 0.90 -1.34
C PHE A 305 -9.37 0.41 -0.62
N THR A 306 -9.29 0.48 0.70
CA THR A 306 -10.42 0.30 1.61
C THR A 306 -10.67 1.64 2.29
N ALA A 307 -11.90 2.09 2.33
CA ALA A 307 -12.27 3.32 3.02
C ALA A 307 -13.57 3.18 3.80
N CYS A 308 -13.83 4.14 4.71
CA CYS A 308 -15.12 4.33 5.32
C CYS A 308 -16.11 4.89 4.29
N TYR A 309 -17.31 4.31 4.21
CA TYR A 309 -18.33 4.72 3.24
C TYR A 309 -18.71 6.20 3.40
N GLU A 310 -18.88 6.67 4.63
CA GLU A 310 -19.28 8.05 4.93
C GLU A 310 -18.21 9.07 4.56
N GLN A 311 -16.94 8.64 4.58
CA GLN A 311 -15.80 9.48 4.20
C GLN A 311 -15.51 9.42 2.71
N LEU A 312 -15.87 8.31 2.03
CA LEU A 312 -15.69 8.09 0.60
C LEU A 312 -16.93 7.44 -0.02
N PRO A 313 -18.03 8.18 -0.18
CA PRO A 313 -19.31 7.65 -0.67
C PRO A 313 -19.27 7.28 -2.16
N ASP A 314 -18.30 7.79 -2.90
CA ASP A 314 -18.12 7.64 -4.34
C ASP A 314 -16.77 6.96 -4.71
N PRO A 315 -16.55 5.70 -4.29
CA PRO A 315 -15.25 5.03 -4.45
C PRO A 315 -14.83 4.90 -5.91
N GLN A 316 -15.77 4.85 -6.85
CA GLN A 316 -15.49 4.77 -8.28
C GLN A 316 -14.90 6.08 -8.84
N VAL A 317 -15.35 7.23 -8.33
CA VAL A 317 -14.80 8.55 -8.69
C VAL A 317 -13.36 8.63 -8.20
N PHE A 318 -13.11 8.26 -6.95
CA PHE A 318 -11.76 8.22 -6.41
C PHE A 318 -10.84 7.25 -7.18
N ALA A 319 -11.32 6.07 -7.52
CA ALA A 319 -10.59 5.11 -8.34
C ALA A 319 -10.30 5.63 -9.75
N GLN A 320 -11.18 6.50 -10.32
CA GLN A 320 -10.90 7.20 -11.56
C GLN A 320 -9.82 8.26 -11.39
N CYS A 321 -9.83 9.02 -10.29
CA CYS A 321 -8.75 9.98 -9.97
C CYS A 321 -7.38 9.29 -9.89
N LEU A 322 -7.31 8.08 -9.31
CA LEU A 322 -6.08 7.26 -9.31
C LEU A 322 -5.64 6.88 -10.73
N ARG A 323 -6.59 6.47 -11.57
CA ARG A 323 -6.31 6.13 -12.98
C ARG A 323 -5.82 7.34 -13.76
N ASP A 324 -6.43 8.50 -13.56
CA ASP A 324 -6.08 9.75 -14.25
C ASP A 324 -4.69 10.22 -13.82
N SER A 325 -4.38 10.15 -12.53
CA SER A 325 -3.04 10.40 -12.00
C SER A 325 -2.00 9.48 -12.65
N PHE A 326 -2.26 8.18 -12.71
CA PHE A 326 -1.38 7.23 -13.39
C PHE A 326 -1.18 7.57 -14.87
N GLN A 327 -2.25 7.91 -15.60
CA GLN A 327 -2.16 8.26 -17.02
C GLN A 327 -1.37 9.54 -17.25
N GLU A 328 -1.48 10.52 -16.36
CA GLU A 328 -0.68 11.74 -16.40
C GLU A 328 0.81 11.44 -16.29
N TYR A 329 1.23 10.70 -15.27
CA TYR A 329 2.63 10.26 -15.12
C TYR A 329 3.11 9.43 -16.30
N LEU A 330 2.30 8.51 -16.80
CA LEU A 330 2.65 7.65 -17.92
C LEU A 330 2.81 8.47 -19.22
N ALA A 331 1.99 9.49 -19.43
CA ALA A 331 2.11 10.39 -20.57
C ALA A 331 3.42 11.18 -20.55
N LEU A 332 3.89 11.58 -19.38
CA LEU A 332 5.18 12.24 -19.20
C LEU A 332 6.36 11.28 -19.42
N ALA A 333 6.23 10.03 -18.95
CA ALA A 333 7.28 9.01 -19.06
C ALA A 333 7.47 8.45 -20.49
N ARG A 334 6.50 8.64 -21.40
CA ARG A 334 6.61 8.15 -22.79
C ARG A 334 7.47 9.07 -23.65
N PRO A 335 8.43 8.53 -24.42
CA PRO A 335 9.24 9.33 -25.35
C PRO A 335 8.40 10.17 -26.33
N ALA A 336 8.84 11.36 -26.67
CA ALA A 336 8.13 12.31 -27.55
C ALA A 336 7.71 11.71 -28.91
N ALA A 337 8.46 10.74 -29.45
CA ALA A 337 8.14 10.04 -30.69
C ALA A 337 6.81 9.24 -30.62
N ARG A 338 6.44 8.69 -29.44
CA ARG A 338 5.15 8.02 -29.24
C ARG A 338 4.01 8.98 -28.93
N ARG A 339 4.30 10.22 -28.50
CA ARG A 339 3.30 11.29 -28.32
C ARG A 339 2.68 11.71 -29.63
N LYS A 340 3.48 11.83 -30.72
CA LYS A 340 3.00 12.19 -32.06
C LYS A 340 2.10 11.13 -32.70
N ALA A 341 2.32 9.84 -32.41
CA ALA A 341 1.51 8.74 -32.96
C ALA A 341 0.11 8.62 -32.33
N ARG A 342 -0.15 9.31 -31.21
CA ARG A 342 -1.43 9.28 -30.50
C ARG A 342 -2.23 10.58 -30.58
N ALA A 343 -1.73 11.56 -31.34
CA ALA A 343 -2.55 12.71 -31.74
C ALA A 343 -3.73 12.19 -32.59
N PRO A 344 -4.97 12.59 -32.33
CA PRO A 344 -6.12 12.01 -33.01
C PRO A 344 -6.00 12.22 -34.50
N ALA A 345 -6.08 11.15 -35.25
CA ALA A 345 -6.16 11.15 -36.74
C ALA A 345 -7.45 11.83 -37.26
N GLY A 346 -7.94 12.83 -36.56
CA GLY A 346 -9.24 13.45 -36.77
C GLY A 346 -9.25 14.61 -37.74
N LYS A 347 -8.10 15.10 -38.20
CA LYS A 347 -8.10 16.19 -39.23
C LYS A 347 -7.66 15.73 -40.63
N ALA A 348 -6.79 14.73 -40.72
CA ALA A 348 -6.37 14.21 -42.04
C ALA A 348 -7.43 13.34 -42.71
N ALA A 349 -8.24 12.61 -41.96
CA ALA A 349 -9.31 11.78 -42.51
C ALA A 349 -10.54 12.61 -43.04
N ARG A 350 -10.72 13.85 -42.57
CA ARG A 350 -11.81 14.73 -43.10
C ARG A 350 -11.44 15.44 -44.39
N LEU A 351 -10.16 15.58 -44.71
CA LEU A 351 -9.71 16.19 -45.97
C LEU A 351 -9.62 15.18 -47.14
N ALA A 352 -9.50 13.89 -46.85
CA ALA A 352 -9.50 12.82 -47.86
C ALA A 352 -10.91 12.38 -48.29
N ALA A 353 -11.95 12.70 -47.52
CA ALA A 353 -13.34 12.31 -47.82
C ALA A 353 -14.09 13.29 -48.77
N VAL A 354 -13.44 14.38 -49.23
CA VAL A 354 -14.06 15.40 -50.10
C VAL A 354 -13.66 15.23 -51.58
N ALA A 355 -12.78 14.29 -51.92
CA ALA A 355 -12.37 14.04 -53.30
C ALA A 355 -12.90 12.69 -53.82
N THR A 356 -14.21 12.53 -53.94
CA THR A 356 -14.80 11.44 -54.76
C THR A 356 -14.94 11.90 -56.20
N PRO A 357 -14.32 11.25 -57.17
CA PRO A 357 -14.55 11.55 -58.60
C PRO A 357 -15.96 11.19 -59.01
N LYS A 358 -16.60 12.12 -59.74
CA LYS A 358 -17.93 11.98 -60.30
C LYS A 358 -17.95 10.80 -61.30
N PRO A 359 -18.94 9.89 -61.26
CA PRO A 359 -19.01 8.77 -62.20
C PRO A 359 -19.26 9.27 -63.65
N PRO A 360 -18.72 8.56 -64.66
CA PRO A 360 -18.88 8.94 -66.06
C PRO A 360 -20.34 8.78 -66.52
N ARG A 361 -20.84 9.80 -67.26
CA ARG A 361 -22.15 9.79 -67.87
C ARG A 361 -22.22 8.63 -68.88
N ARG A 362 -23.20 7.70 -68.72
CA ARG A 362 -23.57 6.70 -69.68
C ARG A 362 -24.27 7.39 -70.88
N LYS A 363 -23.77 7.13 -72.12
CA LYS A 363 -24.43 7.48 -73.36
C LYS A 363 -25.69 6.59 -73.56
N PRO A 364 -26.79 7.11 -74.16
CA PRO A 364 -27.98 6.33 -74.42
C PRO A 364 -27.73 5.33 -75.56
N VAL A 365 -28.07 4.07 -75.28
CA VAL A 365 -28.10 3.02 -76.34
C VAL A 365 -29.33 3.15 -77.15
N ALA A 366 -29.17 3.24 -78.52
CA ALA A 366 -30.22 3.29 -79.47
C ALA A 366 -30.99 1.96 -79.48
N ARG A 367 -32.34 2.06 -79.46
CA ARG A 367 -33.24 0.93 -79.73
C ARG A 367 -33.14 0.55 -81.19
N VAL A 368 -32.76 -0.66 -81.49
CA VAL A 368 -32.95 -1.29 -82.76
C VAL A 368 -34.28 -2.03 -82.68
N ALA A 369 -35.19 -1.69 -83.64
CA ALA A 369 -36.43 -2.42 -83.88
C ALA A 369 -36.09 -3.69 -84.62
N ALA A 370 -36.68 -4.78 -84.25
CA ALA A 370 -36.74 -6.00 -85.09
C ALA A 370 -38.16 -6.43 -85.32
N HIS A 371 -38.37 -6.83 -86.53
CA HIS A 371 -39.54 -7.49 -87.09
C HIS A 371 -39.78 -8.83 -86.37
#